data_73af0542ea1420d57284623341d848b0
#
_entry.id   73af0542ea1420d57284623341d848b0
#
_cell.length_a   1.000
_cell.length_b   1.000
_cell.length_c   1.000
_cell.angle_alpha   90.00
_cell.angle_beta   90.00
_cell.angle_gamma   90.00
#
_symmetry.space_group_name_H-M   'P 1'
#
loop_
_entity.id
_entity.type
_entity.pdbx_description
1 polymer ?
#
loop_
_entity_poly.entity_id
_entity_poly.type
_entity_poly.pdbx_seq_one_letter_code
_entity_poly.pdbx_strand_id
1 'polypeptide(L)'
;MKKKVIRIILTSVLLLIAWLIDRNYNLPMWQTLIVYFVPYLLISYDVLGEAVEGIMEGNPFDEDLLMSIATIGAFIIGFLPNGEPEFLEGVFVMLFFQIGELFEHYAEDKTRDSISNLMDIRPDSANVIKKGEIIVTNPANVAIGETILVKPGEKIPLDGEIIEGNSSLNTVALTGESIPKDVTLGDNVVSGCVNISGLLKIKVSKTFNNSTASIILQLVEEASENKSKNESFIRRFAHIYTPIVVIAAIILAFIPPFFADSYNDALSTWLYRALTFLIVSCPCALVISIPLSFFCGIGGAGHIGILIKGGNYMEALARAKTIVFDKTGTLTRGVFEVEAIHPNQFSEQELLHLAAHVEQFSTHPIAIALRNAYKDTGCECKVENIKEFAGQGISAEINGKNVCVGNKKFMEHIGAEIVACSKCQHSKGTSVHVAIDGKYVGHIVIADQIKTDASSAIANLKKIGIEKTVMLTGDRKEVADVIANKLGIDEYYSELMPADKVEHVERLLHQKPIKSTLAFVGDGINDAPVLARADIGIAMGALGSDAAIEAANVVLMDDKPSKIAKSIAISRRTISIARQNAVFAIGIKVAVLILSTVGIATMGMAVFADVGVMVLAVLNATRALRVK
;
A
#
# COMPACT_ATOMS: atom_id res chain seq x y z
N MET A 1 4.89 -18.43 -21.95
CA MET A 1 6.25 -18.81 -21.52
C MET A 1 6.83 -20.08 -22.16
N LYS A 2 6.29 -21.30 -21.99
CA LYS A 2 6.91 -22.54 -22.52
C LYS A 2 7.24 -22.50 -24.03
N LYS A 3 6.32 -21.95 -24.86
CA LYS A 3 6.53 -21.84 -26.32
C LYS A 3 7.67 -20.87 -26.67
N LYS A 4 7.77 -19.70 -26.00
CA LYS A 4 8.87 -18.74 -26.19
C LYS A 4 10.24 -19.37 -25.81
N VAL A 5 10.31 -20.11 -24.67
CA VAL A 5 11.54 -20.81 -24.25
C VAL A 5 11.99 -21.85 -25.27
N ILE A 6 11.09 -22.68 -25.77
CA ILE A 6 11.41 -23.70 -26.79
C ILE A 6 11.94 -23.03 -28.06
N ARG A 7 11.33 -21.92 -28.48
CA ARG A 7 11.75 -21.15 -29.66
C ARG A 7 13.16 -20.57 -29.49
N ILE A 8 13.46 -19.97 -28.34
CA ILE A 8 14.78 -19.43 -28.01
C ILE A 8 15.85 -20.55 -28.05
N ILE A 9 15.56 -21.71 -27.45
CA ILE A 9 16.48 -22.85 -27.46
C ILE A 9 16.72 -23.35 -28.90
N LEU A 10 15.63 -23.51 -29.66
CA LEU A 10 15.72 -23.99 -31.05
C LEU A 10 16.52 -23.00 -31.92
N THR A 11 16.24 -21.72 -31.80
CA THR A 11 16.98 -20.67 -32.51
C THR A 11 18.45 -20.65 -32.10
N SER A 12 18.77 -20.81 -30.81
CA SER A 12 20.17 -20.87 -30.35
C SER A 12 20.93 -22.04 -30.96
N VAL A 13 20.29 -23.21 -31.07
CA VAL A 13 20.87 -24.41 -31.71
C VAL A 13 21.05 -24.16 -33.21
N LEU A 14 20.05 -23.62 -33.89
CA LEU A 14 20.14 -23.30 -35.33
C LEU A 14 21.20 -22.24 -35.60
N LEU A 15 21.33 -21.22 -34.75
CA LEU A 15 22.36 -20.19 -34.88
C LEU A 15 23.78 -20.78 -34.71
N LEU A 16 23.96 -21.70 -33.74
CA LEU A 16 25.21 -22.40 -33.57
C LEU A 16 25.57 -23.24 -34.81
N ILE A 17 24.62 -23.94 -35.38
CA ILE A 17 24.77 -24.72 -36.60
C ILE A 17 25.12 -23.79 -37.75
N ALA A 18 24.42 -22.68 -37.92
CA ALA A 18 24.66 -21.68 -38.95
C ALA A 18 26.08 -21.12 -38.85
N TRP A 19 26.53 -20.77 -37.63
CA TRP A 19 27.89 -20.30 -37.38
C TRP A 19 28.97 -21.36 -37.70
N LEU A 20 28.75 -22.64 -37.34
CA LEU A 20 29.65 -23.73 -37.66
C LEU A 20 29.74 -23.98 -39.17
N ILE A 21 28.63 -23.88 -39.90
CA ILE A 21 28.59 -24.00 -41.37
C ILE A 21 29.39 -22.85 -41.99
N ASP A 22 29.11 -21.62 -41.59
CA ASP A 22 29.77 -20.43 -42.11
C ASP A 22 31.31 -20.45 -41.87
N ARG A 23 31.71 -20.92 -40.69
CA ARG A 23 33.14 -21.02 -40.32
C ARG A 23 33.88 -22.11 -41.08
N ASN A 24 33.25 -23.23 -41.43
CA ASN A 24 33.91 -24.37 -42.03
C ASN A 24 33.79 -24.41 -43.58
N TYR A 25 32.79 -23.70 -44.13
CA TYR A 25 32.52 -23.67 -45.56
C TYR A 25 32.48 -22.20 -46.00
N ASN A 26 33.44 -21.80 -46.84
CA ASN A 26 33.43 -20.45 -47.46
C ASN A 26 32.25 -20.32 -48.41
N LEU A 27 31.02 -20.08 -47.89
CA LEU A 27 29.81 -19.97 -48.65
C LEU A 27 29.74 -18.64 -49.40
N PRO A 28 29.18 -18.60 -50.60
CA PRO A 28 28.81 -17.34 -51.23
C PRO A 28 27.77 -16.59 -50.39
N MET A 29 27.81 -15.28 -50.40
CA MET A 29 26.98 -14.38 -49.59
C MET A 29 25.48 -14.73 -49.58
N TRP A 30 24.91 -15.10 -50.71
CA TRP A 30 23.48 -15.47 -50.78
C TRP A 30 23.16 -16.79 -50.07
N GLN A 31 24.11 -17.73 -50.00
CA GLN A 31 23.95 -18.99 -49.23
C GLN A 31 24.10 -18.72 -47.73
N THR A 32 25.03 -17.89 -47.32
CA THR A 32 25.20 -17.44 -45.95
C THR A 32 23.92 -16.70 -45.48
N LEU A 33 23.36 -15.84 -46.32
CA LEU A 33 22.08 -15.19 -46.03
C LEU A 33 20.97 -16.22 -45.72
N ILE A 34 20.79 -17.25 -46.54
CA ILE A 34 19.73 -18.27 -46.32
C ILE A 34 19.96 -19.01 -45.02
N VAL A 35 21.20 -19.36 -44.70
CA VAL A 35 21.59 -20.08 -43.49
C VAL A 35 21.21 -19.30 -42.22
N TYR A 36 21.46 -17.98 -42.20
CA TYR A 36 21.09 -17.14 -41.06
C TYR A 36 19.64 -16.64 -41.09
N PHE A 37 19.01 -16.59 -42.26
CA PHE A 37 17.64 -16.10 -42.39
C PHE A 37 16.61 -17.03 -41.74
N VAL A 38 16.88 -18.37 -41.74
CA VAL A 38 15.99 -19.34 -41.10
C VAL A 38 15.90 -19.12 -39.58
N PRO A 39 17.01 -19.11 -38.82
CA PRO A 39 16.95 -18.82 -37.39
C PRO A 39 16.45 -17.38 -37.10
N TYR A 40 16.72 -16.40 -37.99
CA TYR A 40 16.20 -15.05 -37.87
C TYR A 40 14.66 -15.02 -37.93
N LEU A 41 14.05 -15.58 -38.95
CA LEU A 41 12.59 -15.64 -39.06
C LEU A 41 11.94 -16.37 -37.91
N LEU A 42 12.58 -17.45 -37.41
CA LEU A 42 12.03 -18.21 -36.29
C LEU A 42 11.95 -17.39 -35.01
N ILE A 43 12.95 -16.54 -34.75
CA ILE A 43 13.01 -15.75 -33.53
C ILE A 43 12.28 -14.41 -33.63
N SER A 44 12.18 -13.83 -34.82
CA SER A 44 11.71 -12.44 -35.03
C SER A 44 10.25 -12.32 -35.44
N TYR A 45 9.55 -13.41 -35.77
CA TYR A 45 8.23 -13.31 -36.42
C TYR A 45 7.18 -12.57 -35.58
N ASP A 46 7.22 -12.70 -34.23
CA ASP A 46 6.33 -11.98 -33.31
C ASP A 46 6.72 -10.50 -33.20
N VAL A 47 8.01 -10.20 -32.98
CA VAL A 47 8.51 -8.83 -32.91
C VAL A 47 8.22 -8.06 -34.21
N LEU A 48 8.42 -8.70 -35.38
CA LEU A 48 8.06 -8.13 -36.67
C LEU A 48 6.53 -7.91 -36.80
N GLY A 49 5.74 -8.85 -36.25
CA GLY A 49 4.28 -8.74 -36.23
C GLY A 49 3.81 -7.57 -35.35
N GLU A 50 4.32 -7.46 -34.15
CA GLU A 50 4.03 -6.40 -33.19
C GLU A 50 4.48 -5.02 -33.71
N ALA A 51 5.64 -4.95 -34.37
CA ALA A 51 6.09 -3.72 -35.02
C ALA A 51 5.13 -3.24 -36.14
N VAL A 52 4.59 -4.17 -36.95
CA VAL A 52 3.60 -3.85 -37.99
C VAL A 52 2.28 -3.41 -37.37
N GLU A 53 1.82 -4.09 -36.32
CA GLU A 53 0.59 -3.76 -35.58
C GLU A 53 0.71 -2.36 -34.95
N GLY A 54 1.84 -2.02 -34.30
CA GLY A 54 2.11 -0.71 -33.75
C GLY A 54 2.06 0.42 -34.78
N ILE A 55 2.57 0.17 -36.01
CA ILE A 55 2.45 1.13 -37.12
C ILE A 55 0.98 1.32 -37.52
N MET A 56 0.20 0.24 -37.60
CA MET A 56 -1.21 0.27 -37.96
C MET A 56 -2.08 0.97 -36.93
N GLU A 57 -1.75 0.84 -35.67
CA GLU A 57 -2.44 1.49 -34.56
C GLU A 57 -2.04 2.97 -34.35
N GLY A 58 -1.10 3.49 -35.15
CA GLY A 58 -0.63 4.86 -35.06
C GLY A 58 0.37 5.15 -33.95
N ASN A 59 1.00 4.12 -33.41
CA ASN A 59 2.05 4.18 -32.39
C ASN A 59 3.36 3.55 -32.89
N PRO A 60 3.97 4.09 -33.96
CA PRO A 60 5.06 3.43 -34.69
C PRO A 60 6.42 3.48 -33.98
N PHE A 61 6.55 4.20 -32.85
CA PHE A 61 7.85 4.41 -32.19
C PHE A 61 7.97 3.59 -30.92
N ASP A 62 7.73 2.27 -31.04
CA ASP A 62 7.97 1.30 -29.97
C ASP A 62 9.33 0.60 -30.11
N GLU A 63 9.64 -0.24 -29.15
CA GLU A 63 10.90 -0.99 -29.11
C GLU A 63 10.97 -2.07 -30.20
N ASP A 64 9.84 -2.67 -30.56
CA ASP A 64 9.76 -3.75 -31.56
C ASP A 64 10.09 -3.21 -32.96
N LEU A 65 9.63 -2.01 -33.29
CA LEU A 65 10.01 -1.35 -34.55
C LEU A 65 11.50 -1.02 -34.59
N LEU A 66 12.05 -0.47 -33.48
CA LEU A 66 13.48 -0.14 -33.43
C LEU A 66 14.36 -1.38 -33.61
N MET A 67 14.01 -2.48 -32.94
CA MET A 67 14.72 -3.76 -33.07
C MET A 67 14.56 -4.38 -34.45
N SER A 68 13.36 -4.28 -35.04
CA SER A 68 13.09 -4.73 -36.40
C SER A 68 13.92 -3.97 -37.44
N ILE A 69 13.93 -2.63 -37.36
CA ILE A 69 14.75 -1.78 -38.27
C ILE A 69 16.23 -2.12 -38.14
N ALA A 70 16.73 -2.25 -36.92
CA ALA A 70 18.15 -2.50 -36.65
C ALA A 70 18.58 -3.88 -37.16
N THR A 71 17.81 -4.92 -36.89
CA THR A 71 18.15 -6.28 -37.31
C THR A 71 17.97 -6.51 -38.80
N ILE A 72 16.93 -5.96 -39.44
CA ILE A 72 16.78 -5.96 -40.90
C ILE A 72 17.91 -5.17 -41.55
N GLY A 73 18.29 -4.03 -40.95
CA GLY A 73 19.41 -3.22 -41.41
C GLY A 73 20.74 -3.98 -41.39
N ALA A 74 20.99 -4.80 -40.37
CA ALA A 74 22.15 -5.67 -40.28
C ALA A 74 22.23 -6.69 -41.43
N PHE A 75 21.07 -7.21 -41.85
CA PHE A 75 21.01 -8.08 -43.04
C PHE A 75 21.23 -7.30 -44.36
N ILE A 76 20.88 -6.03 -44.44
CA ILE A 76 21.00 -5.21 -45.66
C ILE A 76 22.41 -4.70 -45.83
N ILE A 77 23.14 -4.38 -44.76
CA ILE A 77 24.49 -3.78 -44.83
C ILE A 77 25.45 -4.60 -45.68
N GLY A 78 25.39 -5.93 -45.61
CA GLY A 78 26.26 -6.80 -46.42
C GLY A 78 26.07 -6.65 -47.94
N PHE A 79 24.97 -6.06 -48.41
CA PHE A 79 24.73 -5.81 -49.85
C PHE A 79 25.16 -4.41 -50.30
N LEU A 80 25.63 -3.57 -49.38
CA LEU A 80 26.20 -2.27 -49.71
C LEU A 80 27.64 -2.37 -50.19
N PRO A 81 28.13 -1.41 -51.00
CA PRO A 81 29.54 -1.35 -51.37
C PRO A 81 30.45 -1.34 -50.14
N ASN A 82 31.42 -2.25 -50.08
CA ASN A 82 32.34 -2.47 -48.94
C ASN A 82 31.66 -2.76 -47.59
N GLY A 83 30.36 -3.18 -47.62
CA GLY A 83 29.65 -3.66 -46.40
C GLY A 83 30.05 -5.08 -46.07
N GLU A 84 30.36 -5.31 -44.82
CA GLU A 84 30.56 -6.67 -44.30
C GLU A 84 29.19 -7.25 -43.88
N PRO A 85 28.90 -8.54 -44.15
CA PRO A 85 27.63 -9.15 -43.81
C PRO A 85 27.55 -9.41 -42.29
N GLU A 86 26.62 -8.72 -41.65
CA GLU A 86 26.36 -8.78 -40.18
C GLU A 86 25.19 -9.71 -39.85
N PHE A 87 25.00 -10.79 -40.63
CA PHE A 87 23.85 -11.70 -40.47
C PHE A 87 23.84 -12.38 -39.11
N LEU A 88 25.04 -12.84 -38.62
CA LEU A 88 25.19 -13.42 -37.29
C LEU A 88 24.74 -12.43 -36.20
N GLU A 89 25.21 -11.19 -36.27
CA GLU A 89 24.85 -10.16 -35.28
C GLU A 89 23.34 -9.84 -35.31
N GLY A 90 22.71 -9.77 -36.49
CA GLY A 90 21.27 -9.54 -36.60
C GLY A 90 20.44 -10.61 -35.90
N VAL A 91 20.78 -11.90 -36.07
CA VAL A 91 20.11 -13.00 -35.37
C VAL A 91 20.42 -12.98 -33.85
N PHE A 92 21.67 -12.71 -33.50
CA PHE A 92 22.13 -12.65 -32.12
C PHE A 92 21.42 -11.53 -31.34
N VAL A 93 21.28 -10.36 -31.92
CA VAL A 93 20.56 -9.22 -31.35
C VAL A 93 19.11 -9.59 -31.07
N MET A 94 18.39 -10.16 -32.04
CA MET A 94 17.00 -10.56 -31.88
C MET A 94 16.84 -11.68 -30.83
N LEU A 95 17.79 -12.63 -30.79
CA LEU A 95 17.79 -13.69 -29.79
C LEU A 95 17.93 -13.13 -28.37
N PHE A 96 18.89 -12.21 -28.15
CA PHE A 96 19.09 -11.59 -26.84
C PHE A 96 17.93 -10.68 -26.44
N PHE A 97 17.31 -9.97 -27.39
CA PHE A 97 16.10 -9.21 -27.14
C PHE A 97 14.97 -10.11 -26.63
N GLN A 98 14.71 -11.25 -27.29
CA GLN A 98 13.70 -12.22 -26.88
C GLN A 98 14.02 -12.88 -25.52
N ILE A 99 15.30 -13.08 -25.18
CA ILE A 99 15.72 -13.53 -23.85
C ILE A 99 15.40 -12.45 -22.81
N GLY A 100 15.66 -11.18 -23.14
CA GLY A 100 15.32 -10.04 -22.31
C GLY A 100 13.82 -9.95 -22.01
N GLU A 101 13.00 -9.99 -23.05
CA GLU A 101 11.54 -9.97 -22.96
C GLU A 101 10.99 -11.15 -22.14
N LEU A 102 11.54 -12.35 -22.35
CA LEU A 102 11.17 -13.50 -21.53
C LEU A 102 11.50 -13.30 -20.04
N PHE A 103 12.65 -12.71 -19.73
CA PHE A 103 13.05 -12.42 -18.35
C PHE A 103 12.16 -11.33 -17.73
N GLU A 104 11.78 -10.33 -18.51
CA GLU A 104 10.83 -9.28 -18.12
C GLU A 104 9.50 -9.86 -17.67
N HIS A 105 8.83 -10.62 -18.55
CA HIS A 105 7.57 -11.29 -18.23
C HIS A 105 7.70 -12.23 -17.03
N TYR A 106 8.81 -12.97 -16.94
CA TYR A 106 9.04 -13.83 -15.77
C TYR A 106 9.16 -13.02 -14.47
N ALA A 107 9.85 -11.89 -14.51
CA ALA A 107 10.03 -11.04 -13.34
C ALA A 107 8.72 -10.38 -12.91
N GLU A 108 7.90 -9.91 -13.87
CA GLU A 108 6.56 -9.38 -13.60
C GLU A 108 5.64 -10.43 -13.02
N ASP A 109 5.51 -11.58 -13.67
CA ASP A 109 4.67 -12.70 -13.21
C ASP A 109 5.10 -13.16 -11.81
N LYS A 110 6.41 -13.34 -11.60
CA LYS A 110 6.96 -13.77 -10.30
C LYS A 110 6.72 -12.75 -9.19
N THR A 111 6.75 -11.47 -9.52
CA THR A 111 6.50 -10.39 -8.56
C THR A 111 5.00 -10.32 -8.24
N ARG A 112 4.13 -10.44 -9.25
CA ARG A 112 2.68 -10.56 -9.06
C ARG A 112 2.31 -11.78 -8.21
N ASP A 113 2.85 -12.94 -8.56
CA ASP A 113 2.65 -14.18 -7.78
C ASP A 113 3.19 -14.03 -6.35
N SER A 114 4.33 -13.39 -6.16
CA SER A 114 4.88 -13.16 -4.83
C SER A 114 3.96 -12.27 -4.00
N ILE A 115 3.39 -11.21 -4.56
CA ILE A 115 2.43 -10.34 -3.87
C ILE A 115 1.11 -11.08 -3.62
N SER A 116 0.61 -11.82 -4.60
CA SER A 116 -0.60 -12.65 -4.45
C SER A 116 -0.42 -13.76 -3.42
N ASN A 117 0.73 -14.44 -3.43
CA ASN A 117 1.06 -15.50 -2.45
C ASN A 117 1.37 -14.94 -1.05
N LEU A 118 1.89 -13.71 -0.97
CA LEU A 118 2.07 -12.99 0.28
C LEU A 118 0.73 -12.61 0.91
N MET A 119 -0.29 -12.47 0.06
CA MET A 119 -1.69 -12.26 0.40
C MET A 119 -2.53 -13.52 0.13
N ASP A 120 -1.99 -14.71 0.41
CA ASP A 120 -2.79 -15.96 0.45
C ASP A 120 -3.78 -15.91 1.64
N ILE A 121 -4.59 -14.84 1.62
CA ILE A 121 -5.67 -14.59 2.57
C ILE A 121 -6.99 -15.13 2.07
N ARG A 122 -7.14 -15.39 0.76
CA ARG A 122 -8.41 -15.80 0.16
C ARG A 122 -8.70 -17.27 0.50
N PRO A 123 -9.81 -17.56 1.18
CA PRO A 123 -10.26 -18.93 1.42
C PRO A 123 -10.88 -19.53 0.16
N ASP A 124 -10.56 -20.78 -0.15
CA ASP A 124 -11.07 -21.50 -1.32
C ASP A 124 -12.46 -22.09 -1.09
N SER A 125 -12.84 -22.33 0.17
CA SER A 125 -14.10 -22.98 0.54
C SER A 125 -14.63 -22.51 1.88
N ALA A 126 -15.94 -22.66 2.09
CA ALA A 126 -16.63 -22.41 3.34
C ALA A 126 -17.46 -23.64 3.74
N ASN A 127 -17.39 -24.04 5.01
CA ASN A 127 -18.21 -25.10 5.58
C ASN A 127 -19.48 -24.47 6.17
N VAL A 128 -20.59 -24.50 5.44
CA VAL A 128 -21.86 -23.90 5.88
C VAL A 128 -22.71 -24.94 6.59
N ILE A 129 -23.32 -24.60 7.72
CA ILE A 129 -24.26 -25.43 8.47
C ILE A 129 -25.68 -25.18 7.96
N LYS A 130 -26.26 -26.15 7.25
CA LYS A 130 -27.67 -26.10 6.78
C LYS A 130 -28.45 -27.30 7.33
N LYS A 131 -29.50 -27.05 8.10
CA LYS A 131 -30.37 -28.10 8.70
C LYS A 131 -29.61 -29.15 9.53
N GLY A 132 -28.48 -28.75 10.13
CA GLY A 132 -27.62 -29.62 10.95
C GLY A 132 -26.55 -30.38 10.17
N GLU A 133 -26.52 -30.30 8.86
CA GLU A 133 -25.48 -30.87 8.01
C GLU A 133 -24.44 -29.83 7.60
N ILE A 134 -23.19 -30.24 7.43
CA ILE A 134 -22.09 -29.39 6.97
C ILE A 134 -21.96 -29.54 5.46
N ILE A 135 -22.15 -28.47 4.74
CA ILE A 135 -22.05 -28.41 3.27
C ILE A 135 -20.83 -27.55 2.91
N VAL A 136 -19.89 -28.15 2.21
CA VAL A 136 -18.74 -27.40 1.66
C VAL A 136 -19.18 -26.68 0.39
N THR A 137 -19.00 -25.36 0.36
CA THR A 137 -19.41 -24.52 -0.77
C THR A 137 -18.37 -23.44 -1.06
N ASN A 138 -18.49 -22.79 -2.22
CA ASN A 138 -17.70 -21.58 -2.49
C ASN A 138 -18.14 -20.44 -1.58
N PRO A 139 -17.24 -19.69 -0.93
CA PRO A 139 -17.58 -18.57 -0.07
C PRO A 139 -18.50 -17.51 -0.72
N ALA A 140 -18.40 -17.35 -2.05
CA ALA A 140 -19.26 -16.43 -2.81
C ALA A 140 -20.77 -16.81 -2.79
N ASN A 141 -21.08 -18.07 -2.48
CA ASN A 141 -22.46 -18.58 -2.44
C ASN A 141 -23.06 -18.56 -1.03
N VAL A 142 -22.34 -18.04 -0.05
CA VAL A 142 -22.79 -17.95 1.35
C VAL A 142 -23.52 -16.63 1.57
N ALA A 143 -24.74 -16.69 2.11
CA ALA A 143 -25.54 -15.51 2.38
C ALA A 143 -25.25 -14.91 3.78
N ILE A 144 -25.52 -13.61 3.93
CA ILE A 144 -25.47 -12.95 5.24
C ILE A 144 -26.47 -13.62 6.19
N GLY A 145 -26.05 -13.90 7.42
CA GLY A 145 -26.82 -14.56 8.45
C GLY A 145 -26.71 -16.08 8.47
N GLU A 146 -26.12 -16.72 7.44
CA GLU A 146 -25.78 -18.14 7.48
C GLU A 146 -24.67 -18.41 8.49
N THR A 147 -24.64 -19.63 9.03
CA THR A 147 -23.61 -20.06 9.99
C THR A 147 -22.56 -20.91 9.29
N ILE A 148 -21.31 -20.52 9.45
CA ILE A 148 -20.15 -21.26 8.96
C ILE A 148 -19.38 -21.91 10.12
N LEU A 149 -18.80 -23.06 9.83
CA LEU A 149 -17.95 -23.80 10.76
C LEU A 149 -16.50 -23.67 10.32
N VAL A 150 -15.62 -23.24 11.24
CA VAL A 150 -14.19 -23.09 10.97
C VAL A 150 -13.40 -23.95 11.94
N LYS A 151 -12.68 -24.94 11.40
CA LYS A 151 -11.86 -25.88 12.19
C LYS A 151 -10.47 -25.31 12.44
N PRO A 152 -9.74 -25.84 13.44
CA PRO A 152 -8.32 -25.52 13.63
C PRO A 152 -7.52 -25.76 12.32
N GLY A 153 -6.65 -24.81 11.97
CA GLY A 153 -5.88 -24.82 10.73
C GLY A 153 -6.59 -24.24 9.49
N GLU A 154 -7.91 -24.03 9.54
CA GLU A 154 -8.65 -23.45 8.42
C GLU A 154 -8.62 -21.92 8.47
N LYS A 155 -8.67 -21.28 7.29
CA LYS A 155 -8.88 -19.83 7.15
C LYS A 155 -10.36 -19.50 7.37
N ILE A 156 -10.63 -18.38 8.03
CA ILE A 156 -11.99 -17.84 8.15
C ILE A 156 -12.45 -17.36 6.77
N PRO A 157 -13.53 -17.95 6.20
CA PRO A 157 -13.91 -17.66 4.82
C PRO A 157 -14.65 -16.34 4.62
N LEU A 158 -15.37 -15.86 5.63
CA LEU A 158 -16.20 -14.65 5.58
C LEU A 158 -16.17 -13.93 6.91
N ASP A 159 -16.34 -12.61 6.88
CA ASP A 159 -16.46 -11.80 8.09
C ASP A 159 -17.74 -12.14 8.85
N GLY A 160 -17.68 -12.19 10.17
CA GLY A 160 -18.83 -12.53 11.00
C GLY A 160 -18.59 -12.42 12.50
N GLU A 161 -19.60 -12.82 13.26
CA GLU A 161 -19.60 -12.84 14.73
C GLU A 161 -19.57 -14.29 15.23
N ILE A 162 -18.75 -14.57 16.23
CA ILE A 162 -18.67 -15.89 16.86
C ILE A 162 -19.92 -16.14 17.67
N ILE A 163 -20.69 -17.16 17.28
CA ILE A 163 -21.92 -17.58 17.99
C ILE A 163 -21.69 -18.84 18.85
N GLU A 164 -20.58 -19.55 18.68
CA GLU A 164 -20.21 -20.70 19.50
C GLU A 164 -18.71 -21.00 19.36
N GLY A 165 -18.02 -21.27 20.45
CA GLY A 165 -16.61 -21.65 20.52
C GLY A 165 -15.72 -20.52 21.01
N ASN A 166 -14.47 -20.88 21.28
CA ASN A 166 -13.38 -19.97 21.60
C ASN A 166 -12.10 -20.49 20.94
N SER A 167 -11.24 -19.59 20.52
CA SER A 167 -9.99 -19.93 19.84
C SER A 167 -8.98 -18.79 19.89
N SER A 168 -7.78 -19.06 19.37
CA SER A 168 -6.79 -18.03 19.04
C SER A 168 -6.68 -17.94 17.50
N LEU A 169 -6.63 -16.73 16.96
CA LEU A 169 -6.52 -16.47 15.54
C LEU A 169 -5.13 -15.98 15.16
N ASN A 170 -4.54 -16.58 14.15
CA ASN A 170 -3.35 -16.05 13.52
C ASN A 170 -3.76 -14.96 12.51
N THR A 171 -3.38 -13.72 12.78
CA THR A 171 -3.69 -12.54 11.98
C THR A 171 -2.50 -12.05 11.15
N VAL A 172 -1.38 -12.78 11.16
CA VAL A 172 -0.11 -12.37 10.50
C VAL A 172 -0.31 -11.96 9.05
N ALA A 173 -1.12 -12.70 8.30
CA ALA A 173 -1.38 -12.42 6.89
C ALA A 173 -2.11 -11.08 6.65
N LEU A 174 -2.87 -10.60 7.63
CA LEU A 174 -3.63 -9.34 7.52
C LEU A 174 -2.89 -8.18 8.17
N THR A 175 -2.41 -8.37 9.41
CA THR A 175 -1.87 -7.29 10.24
C THR A 175 -0.34 -7.31 10.29
N GLY A 176 0.30 -8.41 9.91
CA GLY A 176 1.74 -8.62 10.09
C GLY A 176 2.15 -8.87 11.56
N GLU A 177 1.19 -9.06 12.47
CA GLU A 177 1.46 -9.32 13.88
C GLU A 177 1.66 -10.80 14.14
N SER A 178 2.79 -11.17 14.77
CA SER A 178 3.10 -12.56 15.07
C SER A 178 2.37 -13.11 16.32
N ILE A 179 1.76 -12.23 17.14
CA ILE A 179 1.05 -12.66 18.34
C ILE A 179 -0.38 -13.02 17.95
N PRO A 180 -0.84 -14.26 18.23
CA PRO A 180 -2.21 -14.65 18.00
C PRO A 180 -3.20 -13.80 18.82
N LYS A 181 -4.37 -13.54 18.23
CA LYS A 181 -5.47 -12.84 18.90
C LYS A 181 -6.45 -13.86 19.46
N ASP A 182 -6.66 -13.84 20.76
CA ASP A 182 -7.69 -14.67 21.39
C ASP A 182 -9.08 -14.12 21.10
N VAL A 183 -10.03 -15.01 20.81
CA VAL A 183 -11.41 -14.70 20.46
C VAL A 183 -12.38 -15.63 21.16
N THR A 184 -13.52 -15.07 21.56
CA THR A 184 -14.57 -15.71 22.33
C THR A 184 -15.97 -15.43 21.74
N LEU A 185 -16.98 -16.01 22.34
CA LEU A 185 -18.38 -15.79 21.99
C LEU A 185 -18.71 -14.29 21.94
N GLY A 186 -19.34 -13.83 20.85
CA GLY A 186 -19.72 -12.43 20.62
C GLY A 186 -18.63 -11.58 19.95
N ASP A 187 -17.40 -12.09 19.80
CA ASP A 187 -16.35 -11.35 19.12
C ASP A 187 -16.54 -11.35 17.60
N ASN A 188 -16.23 -10.20 16.98
CA ASN A 188 -16.18 -10.09 15.52
C ASN A 188 -14.85 -10.63 15.00
N VAL A 189 -14.96 -11.44 13.95
CA VAL A 189 -13.82 -12.03 13.25
C VAL A 189 -13.87 -11.67 11.77
N VAL A 190 -12.69 -11.59 11.16
CA VAL A 190 -12.53 -11.17 9.76
C VAL A 190 -12.01 -12.31 8.90
N SER A 191 -12.42 -12.33 7.65
CA SER A 191 -11.96 -13.30 6.65
C SER A 191 -10.45 -13.21 6.42
N GLY A 192 -9.82 -14.34 6.12
CA GLY A 192 -8.38 -14.43 5.90
C GLY A 192 -7.53 -14.71 7.14
N CYS A 193 -8.06 -14.58 8.36
CA CYS A 193 -7.40 -15.07 9.58
C CYS A 193 -7.39 -16.60 9.61
N VAL A 194 -6.33 -17.20 10.16
CA VAL A 194 -6.25 -18.66 10.34
C VAL A 194 -6.65 -19.02 11.78
N ASN A 195 -7.60 -19.90 11.92
CA ASN A 195 -8.01 -20.45 13.19
C ASN A 195 -6.95 -21.42 13.74
N ILE A 196 -6.45 -21.23 14.97
CA ILE A 196 -5.33 -22.02 15.51
C ILE A 196 -5.81 -23.22 16.33
N SER A 197 -6.75 -23.04 17.27
CA SER A 197 -6.96 -24.03 18.34
C SER A 197 -8.38 -24.59 18.43
N GLY A 198 -9.40 -23.75 18.54
CA GLY A 198 -10.78 -24.16 18.83
C GLY A 198 -11.65 -24.31 17.58
N LEU A 199 -12.76 -25.02 17.71
CA LEU A 199 -13.79 -25.06 16.70
C LEU A 199 -14.67 -23.80 16.83
N LEU A 200 -14.85 -23.05 15.76
CA LEU A 200 -15.63 -21.82 15.74
C LEU A 200 -16.89 -21.99 14.88
N LYS A 201 -18.04 -21.58 15.40
CA LYS A 201 -19.24 -21.31 14.60
C LYS A 201 -19.40 -19.80 14.50
N ILE A 202 -19.43 -19.31 13.26
CA ILE A 202 -19.45 -17.88 12.94
C ILE A 202 -20.71 -17.60 12.16
N LYS A 203 -21.48 -16.59 12.59
CA LYS A 203 -22.61 -16.05 11.85
C LYS A 203 -22.12 -14.99 10.89
N VAL A 204 -22.30 -15.21 9.59
CA VAL A 204 -21.80 -14.34 8.54
C VAL A 204 -22.46 -12.96 8.59
N SER A 205 -21.64 -11.90 8.59
CA SER A 205 -22.08 -10.51 8.64
C SER A 205 -21.93 -9.75 7.32
N LYS A 206 -21.00 -10.18 6.43
CA LYS A 206 -20.74 -9.55 5.14
C LYS A 206 -20.77 -10.55 4.00
N THR A 207 -21.12 -10.07 2.79
CA THR A 207 -21.01 -10.87 1.56
C THR A 207 -19.55 -11.11 1.21
N PHE A 208 -19.28 -12.11 0.36
CA PHE A 208 -17.91 -12.45 -0.06
C PHE A 208 -17.17 -11.27 -0.70
N ASN A 209 -17.81 -10.51 -1.58
CA ASN A 209 -17.18 -9.36 -2.24
C ASN A 209 -16.85 -8.22 -1.27
N ASN A 210 -17.63 -8.09 -0.19
CA ASN A 210 -17.45 -7.10 0.86
C ASN A 210 -16.68 -7.66 2.06
N SER A 211 -16.14 -8.88 1.97
CA SER A 211 -15.31 -9.46 3.03
C SER A 211 -13.95 -8.78 3.09
N THR A 212 -13.38 -8.70 4.28
CA THR A 212 -12.08 -8.06 4.51
C THR A 212 -10.99 -8.60 3.58
N ALA A 213 -10.91 -9.91 3.38
CA ALA A 213 -9.95 -10.50 2.45
C ALA A 213 -10.16 -10.05 0.99
N SER A 214 -11.42 -9.97 0.53
CA SER A 214 -11.73 -9.54 -0.84
C SER A 214 -11.41 -8.05 -1.05
N ILE A 215 -11.74 -7.19 -0.09
CA ILE A 215 -11.42 -5.75 -0.14
C ILE A 215 -9.91 -5.54 -0.19
N ILE A 216 -9.14 -6.26 0.62
CA ILE A 216 -7.67 -6.15 0.62
C ILE A 216 -7.10 -6.53 -0.74
N LEU A 217 -7.55 -7.63 -1.34
CA LEU A 217 -7.11 -8.07 -2.66
C LEU A 217 -7.45 -7.03 -3.74
N GLN A 218 -8.67 -6.51 -3.73
CA GLN A 218 -9.10 -5.45 -4.65
C GLN A 218 -8.22 -4.21 -4.51
N LEU A 219 -7.93 -3.75 -3.29
CA LEU A 219 -7.06 -2.59 -3.05
C LEU A 219 -5.64 -2.78 -3.59
N VAL A 220 -5.12 -4.01 -3.53
CA VAL A 220 -3.80 -4.33 -4.09
C VAL A 220 -3.83 -4.35 -5.61
N GLU A 221 -4.89 -4.88 -6.23
CA GLU A 221 -5.09 -4.84 -7.67
C GLU A 221 -5.23 -3.39 -8.17
N GLU A 222 -6.09 -2.58 -7.56
CA GLU A 222 -6.26 -1.16 -7.87
C GLU A 222 -4.97 -0.35 -7.68
N ALA A 223 -4.15 -0.71 -6.68
CA ALA A 223 -2.86 -0.05 -6.44
C ALA A 223 -1.91 -0.21 -7.62
N SER A 224 -2.03 -1.27 -8.40
CA SER A 224 -1.24 -1.49 -9.62
C SER A 224 -1.65 -0.57 -10.76
N GLU A 225 -2.91 -0.10 -10.78
CA GLU A 225 -3.45 0.79 -11.81
C GLU A 225 -3.14 2.27 -11.52
N ASN A 226 -3.02 2.66 -10.25
CA ASN A 226 -2.70 4.02 -9.81
C ASN A 226 -1.21 4.34 -9.95
N LYS A 227 -0.78 4.60 -11.19
CA LYS A 227 0.63 4.84 -11.56
C LYS A 227 1.22 6.07 -10.90
N SER A 228 2.48 5.98 -10.52
CA SER A 228 3.23 7.10 -9.98
C SER A 228 3.46 8.21 -11.03
N LYS A 229 3.77 9.43 -10.56
CA LYS A 229 4.18 10.52 -11.46
C LYS A 229 5.46 10.18 -12.22
N ASN A 230 6.37 9.43 -11.59
CA ASN A 230 7.60 8.97 -12.22
C ASN A 230 7.32 7.95 -13.32
N GLU A 231 6.41 7.00 -13.10
CA GLU A 231 5.97 6.05 -14.15
C GLU A 231 5.31 6.78 -15.33
N SER A 232 4.43 7.74 -15.02
CA SER A 232 3.77 8.57 -16.05
C SER A 232 4.79 9.44 -16.80
N PHE A 233 5.81 9.96 -16.12
CA PHE A 233 6.91 10.70 -16.74
C PHE A 233 7.74 9.83 -17.66
N ILE A 234 8.08 8.61 -17.25
CA ILE A 234 8.88 7.68 -18.09
C ILE A 234 8.14 7.32 -19.36
N ARG A 235 6.83 7.02 -19.28
CA ARG A 235 6.02 6.75 -20.46
C ARG A 235 5.99 7.97 -21.42
N ARG A 236 5.81 9.18 -20.89
CA ARG A 236 5.86 10.42 -21.68
C ARG A 236 7.26 10.69 -22.23
N PHE A 237 8.31 10.37 -21.45
CA PHE A 237 9.69 10.48 -21.89
C PHE A 237 9.97 9.54 -23.06
N ALA A 238 9.54 8.28 -23.01
CA ALA A 238 9.71 7.33 -24.11
C ALA A 238 9.06 7.84 -25.40
N HIS A 239 7.85 8.37 -25.35
CA HIS A 239 7.15 8.96 -26.50
C HIS A 239 7.89 10.15 -27.15
N ILE A 240 8.65 10.93 -26.41
CA ILE A 240 9.43 12.07 -26.94
C ILE A 240 10.83 11.60 -27.35
N TYR A 241 11.42 10.72 -26.56
CA TYR A 241 12.80 10.25 -26.71
C TYR A 241 12.97 9.41 -27.99
N THR A 242 12.06 8.48 -28.27
CA THR A 242 12.19 7.55 -29.40
C THR A 242 12.24 8.25 -30.75
N PRO A 243 11.35 9.21 -31.10
CA PRO A 243 11.48 9.98 -32.34
C PRO A 243 12.80 10.75 -32.44
N ILE A 244 13.29 11.34 -31.36
CA ILE A 244 14.57 12.06 -31.34
C ILE A 244 15.73 11.11 -31.65
N VAL A 245 15.73 9.92 -31.07
CA VAL A 245 16.73 8.90 -31.31
C VAL A 245 16.71 8.43 -32.78
N VAL A 246 15.54 8.18 -33.36
CA VAL A 246 15.40 7.77 -34.75
C VAL A 246 15.97 8.85 -35.68
N ILE A 247 15.62 10.12 -35.46
CA ILE A 247 16.15 11.25 -36.23
C ILE A 247 17.68 11.33 -36.05
N ALA A 248 18.19 11.19 -34.85
CA ALA A 248 19.64 11.20 -34.60
C ALA A 248 20.36 10.04 -35.29
N ALA A 249 19.76 8.85 -35.32
CA ALA A 249 20.30 7.70 -36.06
C ALA A 249 20.33 7.94 -37.57
N ILE A 250 19.27 8.54 -38.15
CA ILE A 250 19.24 8.93 -39.56
C ILE A 250 20.34 9.95 -39.86
N ILE A 251 20.50 10.97 -39.03
CA ILE A 251 21.58 11.96 -39.15
C ILE A 251 22.94 11.27 -39.09
N LEU A 252 23.14 10.35 -38.14
CA LEU A 252 24.40 9.61 -37.96
C LEU A 252 24.69 8.68 -39.14
N ALA A 253 23.67 8.09 -39.76
CA ALA A 253 23.84 7.23 -40.93
C ALA A 253 24.28 8.00 -42.20
N PHE A 254 23.68 9.18 -42.47
CA PHE A 254 23.79 9.83 -43.77
C PHE A 254 24.67 11.09 -43.79
N ILE A 255 24.83 11.83 -42.69
CA ILE A 255 25.62 13.07 -42.68
C ILE A 255 27.13 12.85 -42.64
N PRO A 256 27.69 12.02 -41.71
CA PRO A 256 29.13 11.88 -41.62
C PRO A 256 29.81 11.31 -42.86
N PRO A 257 29.19 10.42 -43.69
CA PRO A 257 29.79 9.96 -44.92
C PRO A 257 30.14 11.09 -45.92
N PHE A 258 29.41 12.25 -45.88
CA PHE A 258 29.74 13.40 -46.74
C PHE A 258 31.09 14.04 -46.44
N PHE A 259 31.66 13.79 -45.26
CA PHE A 259 32.96 14.31 -44.84
C PHE A 259 34.09 13.29 -44.98
N ALA A 260 33.81 12.10 -45.55
CA ALA A 260 34.80 11.06 -45.82
C ALA A 260 35.31 11.19 -47.28
N ASP A 261 36.48 10.59 -47.55
CA ASP A 261 37.12 10.60 -48.87
C ASP A 261 36.24 9.93 -49.92
N SER A 262 35.43 8.92 -49.56
CA SER A 262 34.46 8.24 -50.41
C SER A 262 33.16 8.05 -49.65
N TYR A 263 32.07 8.63 -50.15
CA TYR A 263 30.76 8.50 -49.54
C TYR A 263 30.27 7.07 -49.48
N ASN A 264 30.41 6.33 -50.60
CA ASN A 264 29.91 4.96 -50.71
C ASN A 264 30.63 4.00 -49.78
N ASP A 265 31.92 4.19 -49.57
CA ASP A 265 32.74 3.33 -48.70
C ASP A 265 32.49 3.63 -47.22
N ALA A 266 32.21 4.88 -46.87
CA ALA A 266 31.91 5.29 -45.51
C ALA A 266 30.46 4.97 -45.11
N LEU A 267 29.52 4.92 -46.06
CA LEU A 267 28.12 4.73 -45.81
C LEU A 267 27.80 3.42 -45.03
N SER A 268 28.41 2.30 -45.42
CA SER A 268 28.22 1.02 -44.73
C SER A 268 28.64 1.09 -43.27
N THR A 269 29.80 1.68 -42.98
CA THR A 269 30.33 1.86 -41.61
C THR A 269 29.44 2.75 -40.75
N TRP A 270 28.98 3.90 -41.32
CA TRP A 270 28.13 4.81 -40.56
C TRP A 270 26.71 4.29 -40.38
N LEU A 271 26.20 3.53 -41.36
CA LEU A 271 24.92 2.85 -41.23
C LEU A 271 24.99 1.81 -40.12
N TYR A 272 26.05 0.98 -40.03
CA TYR A 272 26.26 0.06 -38.95
C TYR A 272 26.29 0.74 -37.56
N ARG A 273 27.01 1.86 -37.46
CA ARG A 273 27.06 2.67 -36.23
C ARG A 273 25.67 3.23 -35.86
N ALA A 274 24.91 3.67 -36.85
CA ALA A 274 23.56 4.20 -36.67
C ALA A 274 22.59 3.10 -36.20
N LEU A 275 22.67 1.90 -36.76
CA LEU A 275 21.87 0.75 -36.31
C LEU A 275 22.24 0.30 -34.89
N THR A 276 23.54 0.25 -34.59
CA THR A 276 24.01 -0.01 -33.22
C THR A 276 23.52 1.07 -32.24
N PHE A 277 23.54 2.34 -32.65
CA PHE A 277 23.00 3.46 -31.87
C PHE A 277 21.49 3.30 -31.60
N LEU A 278 20.69 2.86 -32.61
CA LEU A 278 19.27 2.57 -32.45
C LEU A 278 19.02 1.48 -31.40
N ILE A 279 19.73 0.37 -31.47
CA ILE A 279 19.59 -0.75 -30.52
C ILE A 279 19.83 -0.29 -29.09
N VAL A 280 20.93 0.42 -28.83
CA VAL A 280 21.28 0.90 -27.49
C VAL A 280 20.26 1.88 -26.94
N SER A 281 19.56 2.57 -27.83
CA SER A 281 18.66 3.66 -27.43
C SER A 281 17.34 3.19 -26.82
N CYS A 282 16.96 1.89 -26.91
CA CYS A 282 15.76 1.38 -26.23
C CYS A 282 15.83 1.61 -24.71
N PRO A 283 14.89 2.32 -24.06
CA PRO A 283 14.93 2.54 -22.63
C PRO A 283 14.39 1.37 -21.78
N CYS A 284 14.50 0.10 -22.27
CA CYS A 284 13.86 -1.10 -21.71
C CYS A 284 14.11 -1.28 -20.20
N ALA A 285 15.37 -1.20 -19.76
CA ALA A 285 15.73 -1.32 -18.34
C ALA A 285 15.05 -0.26 -17.44
N LEU A 286 14.80 0.93 -17.97
CA LEU A 286 14.17 2.03 -17.25
C LEU A 286 12.65 1.84 -17.15
N VAL A 287 12.03 1.47 -18.26
CA VAL A 287 10.57 1.28 -18.38
C VAL A 287 10.09 0.16 -17.47
N ILE A 288 10.87 -0.89 -17.30
CA ILE A 288 10.53 -2.06 -16.47
C ILE A 288 10.88 -1.86 -15.00
N SER A 289 12.11 -1.43 -14.70
CA SER A 289 12.62 -1.47 -13.34
C SER A 289 11.96 -0.47 -12.39
N ILE A 290 11.42 0.63 -12.90
CA ILE A 290 10.79 1.65 -12.06
C ILE A 290 9.41 1.21 -11.59
N PRO A 291 8.44 0.83 -12.47
CA PRO A 291 7.17 0.26 -12.03
C PRO A 291 7.37 -0.94 -11.10
N LEU A 292 8.28 -1.84 -11.46
CA LEU A 292 8.59 -3.00 -10.63
C LEU A 292 9.10 -2.61 -9.22
N SER A 293 9.89 -1.54 -9.09
CA SER A 293 10.34 -1.04 -7.79
C SER A 293 9.16 -0.58 -6.94
N PHE A 294 8.20 0.17 -7.51
CA PHE A 294 6.99 0.59 -6.81
C PHE A 294 6.12 -0.61 -6.43
N PHE A 295 5.95 -1.54 -7.35
CA PHE A 295 5.18 -2.76 -7.13
C PHE A 295 5.75 -3.59 -5.96
N CYS A 296 7.06 -3.79 -5.96
CA CYS A 296 7.77 -4.44 -4.86
C CYS A 296 7.65 -3.67 -3.54
N GLY A 297 7.68 -2.35 -3.58
CA GLY A 297 7.50 -1.50 -2.39
C GLY A 297 6.10 -1.59 -1.79
N ILE A 298 5.06 -1.58 -2.62
CA ILE A 298 3.66 -1.75 -2.21
C ILE A 298 3.46 -3.14 -1.60
N GLY A 299 3.95 -4.19 -2.28
CA GLY A 299 3.91 -5.56 -1.76
C GLY A 299 4.64 -5.72 -0.43
N GLY A 300 5.84 -5.13 -0.31
CA GLY A 300 6.60 -5.12 0.95
C GLY A 300 5.87 -4.40 2.09
N ALA A 301 5.18 -3.31 1.82
CA ALA A 301 4.32 -2.62 2.79
C ALA A 301 3.13 -3.49 3.20
N GLY A 302 2.48 -4.15 2.24
CA GLY A 302 1.36 -5.06 2.47
C GLY A 302 1.70 -6.20 3.45
N HIS A 303 2.91 -6.75 3.38
CA HIS A 303 3.39 -7.79 4.30
C HIS A 303 3.33 -7.42 5.79
N ILE A 304 3.49 -6.16 6.10
CA ILE A 304 3.45 -5.67 7.48
C ILE A 304 2.11 -5.00 7.79
N GLY A 305 1.07 -5.27 6.99
CA GLY A 305 -0.28 -4.72 7.19
C GLY A 305 -0.39 -3.22 6.88
N ILE A 306 0.35 -2.71 5.90
CA ILE A 306 0.25 -1.34 5.38
C ILE A 306 -0.17 -1.41 3.93
N LEU A 307 -1.40 -1.05 3.61
CA LEU A 307 -1.91 -1.02 2.24
C LEU A 307 -1.74 0.38 1.66
N ILE A 308 -1.04 0.50 0.54
CA ILE A 308 -0.84 1.76 -0.19
C ILE A 308 -1.55 1.62 -1.53
N LYS A 309 -2.54 2.47 -1.80
CA LYS A 309 -3.42 2.39 -2.98
C LYS A 309 -2.79 2.85 -4.30
N GLY A 310 -1.47 2.96 -4.38
CA GLY A 310 -0.78 3.29 -5.62
C GLY A 310 0.59 3.91 -5.45
N GLY A 311 1.38 3.86 -6.54
CA GLY A 311 2.72 4.43 -6.60
C GLY A 311 2.76 5.95 -6.40
N ASN A 312 1.72 6.67 -6.84
CA ASN A 312 1.55 8.10 -6.63
C ASN A 312 1.45 8.46 -5.13
N TYR A 313 0.75 7.64 -4.34
CA TYR A 313 0.63 7.84 -2.89
C TYR A 313 1.92 7.46 -2.16
N MET A 314 2.66 6.48 -2.66
CA MET A 314 4.00 6.18 -2.15
C MET A 314 4.97 7.34 -2.37
N GLU A 315 4.93 7.98 -3.55
CA GLU A 315 5.71 9.20 -3.82
C GLU A 315 5.31 10.36 -2.89
N ALA A 316 4.01 10.52 -2.66
CA ALA A 316 3.50 11.54 -1.76
C ALA A 316 3.96 11.27 -0.32
N LEU A 317 3.83 10.03 0.20
CA LEU A 317 4.32 9.63 1.53
C LEU A 317 5.81 9.93 1.72
N ALA A 318 6.64 9.65 0.73
CA ALA A 318 8.08 9.88 0.85
C ALA A 318 8.42 11.37 1.04
N ARG A 319 7.57 12.26 0.50
CA ARG A 319 7.71 13.72 0.60
C ARG A 319 7.00 14.33 1.81
N ALA A 320 6.34 13.50 2.64
CA ALA A 320 5.63 13.99 3.81
C ALA A 320 6.58 14.72 4.79
N LYS A 321 6.15 15.93 5.17
CA LYS A 321 6.84 16.79 6.12
C LYS A 321 5.92 17.24 7.26
N THR A 322 4.61 17.25 7.02
CA THR A 322 3.59 17.58 8.01
C THR A 322 2.66 16.41 8.18
N ILE A 323 2.42 16.00 9.43
CA ILE A 323 1.43 14.96 9.75
C ILE A 323 0.42 15.55 10.72
N VAL A 324 -0.84 15.44 10.34
CA VAL A 324 -1.99 15.87 11.11
C VAL A 324 -2.73 14.63 11.61
N PHE A 325 -2.98 14.58 12.90
CA PHE A 325 -3.66 13.46 13.55
C PHE A 325 -5.04 13.87 14.03
N ASP A 326 -6.03 13.05 13.81
CA ASP A 326 -7.18 13.06 14.71
C ASP A 326 -6.76 12.51 16.07
N LYS A 327 -7.45 12.90 17.14
CA LYS A 327 -7.17 12.40 18.48
C LYS A 327 -7.83 11.04 18.72
N THR A 328 -9.17 11.00 18.61
CA THR A 328 -10.01 9.88 19.05
C THR A 328 -9.92 8.70 18.08
N GLY A 329 -9.71 7.49 18.59
CA GLY A 329 -9.52 6.31 17.70
C GLY A 329 -8.18 6.28 16.96
N THR A 330 -7.44 7.37 16.88
CA THR A 330 -6.16 7.49 16.16
C THR A 330 -4.96 7.49 17.10
N LEU A 331 -4.82 8.50 17.94
CA LEU A 331 -3.78 8.57 18.98
C LEU A 331 -4.22 7.92 20.28
N THR A 332 -5.52 7.80 20.46
CA THR A 332 -6.18 7.13 21.58
C THR A 332 -6.94 5.89 21.09
N ARG A 333 -7.36 5.04 22.04
CA ARG A 333 -8.07 3.79 21.71
C ARG A 333 -9.53 3.99 21.33
N GLY A 334 -10.10 5.20 21.56
CA GLY A 334 -11.54 5.44 21.43
C GLY A 334 -12.37 4.70 22.50
N VAL A 335 -11.71 4.15 23.50
CA VAL A 335 -12.34 3.45 24.62
C VAL A 335 -12.14 4.28 25.88
N PHE A 336 -13.26 4.66 26.46
CA PHE A 336 -13.26 5.39 27.72
C PHE A 336 -13.01 4.44 28.89
N GLU A 337 -12.15 4.85 29.83
CA GLU A 337 -11.91 4.14 31.06
C GLU A 337 -11.98 5.10 32.26
N VAL A 338 -12.28 4.53 33.43
CA VAL A 338 -12.25 5.29 34.67
C VAL A 338 -10.80 5.54 35.07
N GLU A 339 -10.40 6.83 35.05
CA GLU A 339 -9.03 7.27 35.41
C GLU A 339 -8.90 7.52 36.91
N ALA A 340 -9.92 8.13 37.51
CA ALA A 340 -9.93 8.45 38.93
C ALA A 340 -11.34 8.52 39.50
N ILE A 341 -11.48 8.20 40.76
CA ILE A 341 -12.75 8.30 41.50
C ILE A 341 -12.52 9.23 42.68
N HIS A 342 -13.35 10.25 42.80
CA HIS A 342 -13.24 11.28 43.85
C HIS A 342 -14.54 11.34 44.65
N PRO A 343 -14.71 10.50 45.66
CA PRO A 343 -15.88 10.49 46.51
C PRO A 343 -15.85 11.65 47.52
N ASN A 344 -17.04 12.14 47.85
CA ASN A 344 -17.27 13.04 48.97
C ASN A 344 -18.14 12.31 50.01
N GLN A 345 -17.58 11.87 51.12
CA GLN A 345 -18.21 11.09 52.22
C GLN A 345 -18.59 9.63 51.89
N PHE A 346 -18.16 9.09 50.74
CA PHE A 346 -18.36 7.71 50.32
C PHE A 346 -16.99 7.04 50.08
N SER A 347 -16.97 5.75 49.92
CA SER A 347 -15.80 5.04 49.38
C SER A 347 -15.78 5.11 47.86
N GLU A 348 -14.62 4.93 47.23
CA GLU A 348 -14.47 4.88 45.77
C GLU A 348 -15.33 3.77 45.17
N GLN A 349 -15.40 2.61 45.84
CA GLN A 349 -16.20 1.47 45.39
C GLN A 349 -17.72 1.74 45.47
N GLU A 350 -18.19 2.40 46.51
CA GLU A 350 -19.61 2.78 46.63
C GLU A 350 -20.02 3.81 45.60
N LEU A 351 -19.18 4.81 45.29
CA LEU A 351 -19.45 5.82 44.28
C LEU A 351 -19.52 5.18 42.89
N LEU A 352 -18.55 4.30 42.58
CA LEU A 352 -18.52 3.58 41.31
C LEU A 352 -19.72 2.63 41.18
N HIS A 353 -20.08 1.93 42.23
CA HIS A 353 -21.25 1.05 42.30
C HIS A 353 -22.54 1.80 41.93
N LEU A 354 -22.81 2.93 42.56
CA LEU A 354 -23.98 3.72 42.31
C LEU A 354 -24.01 4.21 40.85
N ALA A 355 -22.90 4.75 40.36
CA ALA A 355 -22.81 5.24 39.00
C ALA A 355 -23.01 4.12 37.95
N ALA A 356 -22.39 2.95 38.15
CA ALA A 356 -22.52 1.82 37.23
C ALA A 356 -23.93 1.26 37.14
N HIS A 357 -24.67 1.22 38.30
CA HIS A 357 -26.04 0.72 38.35
C HIS A 357 -27.04 1.69 37.67
N VAL A 358 -26.90 3.03 37.87
CA VAL A 358 -27.70 4.02 37.16
C VAL A 358 -27.48 3.95 35.66
N GLU A 359 -26.25 3.81 35.22
CA GLU A 359 -25.85 3.77 33.82
C GLU A 359 -26.03 2.37 33.18
N GLN A 360 -26.59 1.39 33.89
CA GLN A 360 -26.80 0.03 33.38
C GLN A 360 -27.64 -0.02 32.10
N PHE A 361 -28.55 0.90 31.96
CA PHE A 361 -29.52 0.96 30.84
C PHE A 361 -29.11 1.93 29.72
N SER A 362 -27.99 2.65 29.88
CA SER A 362 -27.46 3.55 28.87
C SER A 362 -26.52 2.84 27.90
N THR A 363 -26.61 3.19 26.63
CA THR A 363 -25.67 2.75 25.57
C THR A 363 -24.53 3.75 25.37
N HIS A 364 -24.48 4.82 26.15
CA HIS A 364 -23.46 5.84 26.03
C HIS A 364 -22.06 5.27 26.36
N PRO A 365 -20.96 5.66 25.63
CA PRO A 365 -19.61 5.16 25.88
C PRO A 365 -19.12 5.36 27.33
N ILE A 366 -19.53 6.44 27.97
CA ILE A 366 -19.26 6.73 29.39
C ILE A 366 -19.92 5.67 30.30
N ALA A 367 -21.15 5.29 30.00
CA ALA A 367 -21.86 4.25 30.73
C ALA A 367 -21.17 2.88 30.63
N ILE A 368 -20.70 2.54 29.45
CA ILE A 368 -19.92 1.32 29.21
C ILE A 368 -18.63 1.32 30.05
N ALA A 369 -17.94 2.46 30.11
CA ALA A 369 -16.73 2.63 30.90
C ALA A 369 -16.97 2.41 32.40
N LEU A 370 -18.05 2.98 32.93
CA LEU A 370 -18.42 2.82 34.34
C LEU A 370 -18.80 1.38 34.68
N ARG A 371 -19.56 0.71 33.80
CA ARG A 371 -19.91 -0.71 33.97
C ARG A 371 -18.69 -1.63 33.92
N ASN A 372 -17.79 -1.40 32.99
CA ASN A 372 -16.58 -2.22 32.85
C ASN A 372 -15.60 -2.04 34.02
N ALA A 373 -15.57 -0.87 34.64
CA ALA A 373 -14.76 -0.59 35.80
C ALA A 373 -15.35 -1.22 37.08
N TYR A 374 -16.65 -1.37 37.13
CA TYR A 374 -17.33 -1.99 38.27
C TYR A 374 -17.30 -3.52 38.12
N LYS A 375 -16.54 -4.21 38.96
CA LYS A 375 -16.58 -5.67 39.05
C LYS A 375 -17.81 -6.04 39.89
N ASP A 376 -18.81 -6.63 39.25
CA ASP A 376 -20.03 -7.09 39.95
C ASP A 376 -19.66 -7.99 41.14
N THR A 377 -20.02 -7.53 42.33
CA THR A 377 -19.79 -8.26 43.60
C THR A 377 -21.03 -9.08 44.00
N GLY A 378 -21.98 -9.30 43.09
CA GLY A 378 -23.20 -10.08 43.34
C GLY A 378 -24.25 -9.30 44.15
N CYS A 379 -24.28 -7.99 44.04
CA CYS A 379 -25.30 -7.15 44.68
C CYS A 379 -26.61 -7.18 43.89
N GLU A 380 -27.68 -7.65 44.48
CA GLU A 380 -29.05 -7.55 43.97
C GLU A 380 -29.66 -6.17 44.30
N CYS A 381 -29.14 -5.13 43.63
CA CYS A 381 -29.71 -3.79 43.77
C CYS A 381 -30.96 -3.62 42.89
N LYS A 382 -32.06 -3.18 43.50
CA LYS A 382 -33.31 -2.87 42.80
C LYS A 382 -33.20 -1.48 42.20
N VAL A 383 -33.14 -1.40 40.86
CA VAL A 383 -33.10 -0.14 40.11
C VAL A 383 -34.47 0.13 39.50
N GLU A 384 -35.10 1.25 39.85
CA GLU A 384 -36.46 1.63 39.43
C GLU A 384 -36.47 3.10 38.94
N ASN A 385 -37.56 3.53 38.34
CA ASN A 385 -37.84 4.92 37.97
C ASN A 385 -36.76 5.62 37.13
N ILE A 386 -36.17 4.91 36.17
CA ILE A 386 -35.09 5.40 35.32
C ILE A 386 -35.60 6.52 34.39
N LYS A 387 -34.90 7.67 34.40
CA LYS A 387 -35.19 8.84 33.54
C LYS A 387 -33.90 9.33 32.92
N GLU A 388 -33.85 9.35 31.60
CA GLU A 388 -32.74 9.91 30.84
C GLU A 388 -33.00 11.36 30.47
N PHE A 389 -32.02 12.24 30.70
CA PHE A 389 -32.03 13.66 30.34
C PHE A 389 -31.04 13.88 29.22
N ALA A 390 -31.53 14.05 28.00
CA ALA A 390 -30.72 14.13 26.79
C ALA A 390 -29.59 15.16 26.90
N GLY A 391 -28.33 14.69 26.72
CA GLY A 391 -27.14 15.51 26.79
C GLY A 391 -26.74 15.99 28.21
N GLN A 392 -27.42 15.52 29.25
CA GLN A 392 -27.15 15.92 30.64
C GLN A 392 -26.76 14.75 31.56
N GLY A 393 -27.53 13.66 31.54
CA GLY A 393 -27.28 12.50 32.39
C GLY A 393 -28.53 11.63 32.63
N ILE A 394 -28.44 10.74 33.60
CA ILE A 394 -29.49 9.79 33.97
C ILE A 394 -29.80 9.88 35.47
N SER A 395 -31.07 9.74 35.83
CA SER A 395 -31.50 9.50 37.21
C SER A 395 -32.21 8.16 37.34
N ALA A 396 -31.97 7.48 38.43
CA ALA A 396 -32.68 6.24 38.79
C ALA A 396 -32.81 6.12 40.31
N GLU A 397 -33.82 5.38 40.74
CA GLU A 397 -34.01 5.04 42.14
C GLU A 397 -33.32 3.73 42.45
N ILE A 398 -32.31 3.74 43.35
CA ILE A 398 -31.58 2.57 43.81
C ILE A 398 -31.92 2.35 45.27
N ASN A 399 -32.57 1.23 45.58
CA ASN A 399 -32.98 0.88 46.92
C ASN A 399 -33.70 2.02 47.67
N GLY A 400 -34.62 2.75 46.99
CA GLY A 400 -35.40 3.85 47.55
C GLY A 400 -34.71 5.20 47.64
N LYS A 401 -33.47 5.34 47.12
CA LYS A 401 -32.73 6.61 47.00
C LYS A 401 -32.65 7.07 45.55
N ASN A 402 -32.94 8.34 45.30
CA ASN A 402 -32.84 8.91 43.95
C ASN A 402 -31.36 9.25 43.65
N VAL A 403 -30.75 8.47 42.76
CA VAL A 403 -29.35 8.64 42.34
C VAL A 403 -29.32 9.29 40.95
N CYS A 404 -28.62 10.40 40.82
CA CYS A 404 -28.43 11.16 39.58
C CYS A 404 -26.97 11.10 39.15
N VAL A 405 -26.70 10.72 37.89
CA VAL A 405 -25.39 10.62 37.29
C VAL A 405 -25.35 11.45 36.01
N GLY A 406 -24.40 12.38 35.88
CA GLY A 406 -24.34 13.21 34.69
C GLY A 406 -23.27 14.31 34.74
N ASN A 407 -23.40 15.26 33.79
CA ASN A 407 -22.48 16.39 33.67
C ASN A 407 -22.80 17.53 34.63
N LYS A 408 -21.99 18.58 34.64
CA LYS A 408 -22.19 19.75 35.49
C LYS A 408 -23.55 20.40 35.31
N LYS A 409 -24.07 20.48 34.08
CA LYS A 409 -25.39 21.07 33.78
C LYS A 409 -26.54 20.26 34.43
N PHE A 410 -26.35 18.94 34.51
CA PHE A 410 -27.32 18.07 35.16
C PHE A 410 -27.35 18.31 36.69
N MET A 411 -26.17 18.50 37.30
CA MET A 411 -26.08 18.83 38.74
C MET A 411 -26.75 20.18 39.03
N GLU A 412 -26.53 21.18 38.20
CA GLU A 412 -27.22 22.49 38.31
C GLU A 412 -28.74 22.37 38.15
N HIS A 413 -29.19 21.52 37.21
CA HIS A 413 -30.62 21.26 36.97
C HIS A 413 -31.32 20.66 38.19
N ILE A 414 -30.66 19.74 38.90
CA ILE A 414 -31.23 19.07 40.09
C ILE A 414 -30.94 19.85 41.39
N GLY A 415 -30.27 20.99 41.33
CA GLY A 415 -29.91 21.83 42.48
C GLY A 415 -28.81 21.27 43.39
N ALA A 416 -27.96 20.32 42.89
CA ALA A 416 -26.86 19.76 43.63
C ALA A 416 -25.61 20.66 43.49
N GLU A 417 -25.15 21.24 44.61
CA GLU A 417 -23.92 22.06 44.62
C GLU A 417 -22.67 21.19 44.47
N ILE A 418 -21.92 21.39 43.38
CA ILE A 418 -20.65 20.68 43.13
C ILE A 418 -19.58 21.22 44.08
N VAL A 419 -19.02 20.33 44.88
CA VAL A 419 -17.89 20.64 45.76
C VAL A 419 -16.60 20.64 44.95
N ALA A 420 -15.84 21.72 45.02
CA ALA A 420 -14.56 21.84 44.34
C ALA A 420 -13.55 20.78 44.86
N CYS A 421 -13.00 19.99 43.97
CA CYS A 421 -12.02 18.98 44.28
C CYS A 421 -10.60 19.52 44.04
N SER A 422 -9.79 19.63 45.10
CA SER A 422 -8.40 20.08 45.00
C SER A 422 -7.50 19.08 44.23
N LYS A 423 -7.87 17.81 44.18
CA LYS A 423 -7.14 16.75 43.47
C LYS A 423 -7.39 16.76 41.96
N CYS A 424 -8.45 17.45 41.48
CA CYS A 424 -8.84 17.46 40.07
C CYS A 424 -8.38 18.68 39.28
N GLN A 425 -7.59 19.58 39.88
CA GLN A 425 -7.05 20.76 39.16
C GLN A 425 -6.22 20.41 37.92
N HIS A 426 -5.84 19.13 37.76
CA HIS A 426 -5.11 18.58 36.60
C HIS A 426 -5.75 17.31 36.05
N SER A 427 -7.05 17.07 36.28
CA SER A 427 -7.71 15.86 35.77
C SER A 427 -7.82 15.90 34.24
N LYS A 428 -7.43 14.81 33.59
CA LYS A 428 -7.22 14.69 32.14
C LYS A 428 -8.46 14.23 31.39
N GLY A 429 -9.60 14.07 32.08
CA GLY A 429 -10.79 13.44 31.55
C GLY A 429 -12.08 14.23 31.71
N THR A 430 -13.17 13.65 31.25
CA THR A 430 -14.54 14.14 31.46
C THR A 430 -15.00 13.74 32.87
N SER A 431 -15.42 14.73 33.66
CA SER A 431 -15.97 14.47 35.01
C SER A 431 -17.43 14.09 34.91
N VAL A 432 -17.78 12.91 35.41
CA VAL A 432 -19.14 12.45 35.62
C VAL A 432 -19.48 12.63 37.08
N HIS A 433 -20.44 13.49 37.36
CA HIS A 433 -20.84 13.85 38.71
C HIS A 433 -21.97 12.95 39.20
N VAL A 434 -21.98 12.63 40.48
CA VAL A 434 -22.97 11.79 41.13
C VAL A 434 -23.61 12.57 42.30
N ALA A 435 -24.93 12.51 42.36
CA ALA A 435 -25.71 13.07 43.47
C ALA A 435 -26.75 12.06 43.96
N ILE A 436 -27.05 12.06 45.28
CA ILE A 436 -28.08 11.26 45.91
C ILE A 436 -29.05 12.19 46.62
N ASP A 437 -30.34 12.03 46.33
CA ASP A 437 -31.45 12.86 46.89
C ASP A 437 -31.13 14.36 46.85
N GLY A 438 -30.59 14.83 45.68
CA GLY A 438 -30.20 16.22 45.47
C GLY A 438 -28.90 16.68 46.13
N LYS A 439 -28.17 15.81 46.83
CA LYS A 439 -26.88 16.13 47.46
C LYS A 439 -25.74 15.56 46.67
N TYR A 440 -24.75 16.39 46.35
CA TYR A 440 -23.52 15.97 45.68
C TYR A 440 -22.69 14.99 46.50
N VAL A 441 -22.36 13.83 45.94
CA VAL A 441 -21.62 12.78 46.62
C VAL A 441 -20.23 12.47 46.06
N GLY A 442 -19.93 13.06 44.90
CA GLY A 442 -18.60 12.89 44.26
C GLY A 442 -18.64 12.95 42.75
N HIS A 443 -17.49 12.68 42.15
CA HIS A 443 -17.38 12.55 40.70
C HIS A 443 -16.36 11.48 40.31
N ILE A 444 -16.54 10.97 39.11
CA ILE A 444 -15.69 9.97 38.47
C ILE A 444 -15.08 10.62 37.22
N VAL A 445 -13.76 10.55 37.08
CA VAL A 445 -13.04 11.04 35.93
C VAL A 445 -12.88 9.91 34.93
N ILE A 446 -13.37 10.14 33.73
CA ILE A 446 -13.32 9.19 32.61
C ILE A 446 -12.47 9.81 31.51
N ALA A 447 -11.48 9.08 31.04
CA ALA A 447 -10.59 9.51 29.98
C ALA A 447 -10.47 8.45 28.88
N ASP A 448 -10.24 8.95 27.66
CA ASP A 448 -9.89 8.10 26.52
C ASP A 448 -8.39 7.74 26.62
N GLN A 449 -8.09 6.46 26.53
CA GLN A 449 -6.73 5.97 26.72
C GLN A 449 -5.83 6.23 25.52
N ILE A 450 -4.66 6.84 25.77
CA ILE A 450 -3.60 6.99 24.76
C ILE A 450 -3.04 5.61 24.40
N LYS A 451 -2.90 5.31 23.10
CA LYS A 451 -2.28 4.09 22.61
C LYS A 451 -0.84 3.97 23.12
N THR A 452 -0.45 2.78 23.52
CA THR A 452 0.86 2.52 24.15
C THR A 452 2.06 2.89 23.28
N ASP A 453 1.90 2.83 21.94
CA ASP A 453 2.94 3.14 20.97
C ASP A 453 2.84 4.57 20.41
N ALA A 454 1.82 5.37 20.75
CA ALA A 454 1.61 6.71 20.18
C ALA A 454 2.78 7.67 20.43
N SER A 455 3.31 7.71 21.66
CA SER A 455 4.46 8.57 21.98
C SER A 455 5.71 8.16 21.21
N SER A 456 5.99 6.86 21.12
CA SER A 456 7.13 6.36 20.33
C SER A 456 6.93 6.58 18.84
N ALA A 457 5.69 6.52 18.34
CA ALA A 457 5.35 6.83 16.95
C ALA A 457 5.69 8.29 16.60
N ILE A 458 5.25 9.25 17.41
CA ILE A 458 5.56 10.68 17.21
C ILE A 458 7.08 10.93 17.25
N ALA A 459 7.78 10.33 18.22
CA ALA A 459 9.23 10.44 18.32
C ALA A 459 9.96 9.88 17.09
N ASN A 460 9.50 8.72 16.56
CA ASN A 460 10.07 8.12 15.37
C ASN A 460 9.78 8.94 14.11
N LEU A 461 8.60 9.55 13.99
CA LEU A 461 8.28 10.46 12.90
C LEU A 461 9.25 11.66 12.86
N LYS A 462 9.53 12.27 14.00
CA LYS A 462 10.52 13.34 14.12
C LYS A 462 11.92 12.87 13.72
N LYS A 463 12.34 11.67 14.15
CA LYS A 463 13.65 11.08 13.77
C LYS A 463 13.79 10.86 12.26
N ILE A 464 12.74 10.49 11.57
CA ILE A 464 12.77 10.31 10.10
C ILE A 464 12.60 11.62 9.33
N GLY A 465 12.58 12.78 10.02
CA GLY A 465 12.58 14.13 9.42
C GLY A 465 11.20 14.65 9.05
N ILE A 466 10.15 14.28 9.80
CA ILE A 466 8.89 15.02 9.82
C ILE A 466 9.13 16.33 10.58
N GLU A 467 8.76 17.43 9.95
CA GLU A 467 9.06 18.80 10.44
C GLU A 467 7.98 19.30 11.38
N LYS A 468 6.72 18.85 11.16
CA LYS A 468 5.57 19.33 11.93
C LYS A 468 4.58 18.22 12.20
N THR A 469 4.19 18.06 13.46
CA THR A 469 3.11 17.18 13.91
C THR A 469 1.98 18.03 14.51
N VAL A 470 0.74 17.79 14.08
CA VAL A 470 -0.43 18.56 14.49
C VAL A 470 -1.51 17.60 14.99
N MET A 471 -2.23 17.95 16.05
CA MET A 471 -3.40 17.22 16.52
C MET A 471 -4.66 18.07 16.36
N LEU A 472 -5.72 17.47 15.77
CA LEU A 472 -7.05 18.05 15.70
C LEU A 472 -7.99 17.28 16.61
N THR A 473 -8.81 17.97 17.40
CA THR A 473 -9.76 17.32 18.31
C THR A 473 -10.98 18.19 18.61
N GLY A 474 -12.13 17.56 18.83
CA GLY A 474 -13.32 18.21 19.36
C GLY A 474 -13.31 18.39 20.88
N ASP A 475 -12.30 17.88 21.57
CA ASP A 475 -12.18 18.00 23.02
C ASP A 475 -11.88 19.44 23.48
N ARG A 476 -12.08 19.67 24.78
CA ARG A 476 -11.72 20.93 25.41
C ARG A 476 -10.21 21.17 25.38
N LYS A 477 -9.82 22.45 25.39
CA LYS A 477 -8.43 22.89 25.29
C LYS A 477 -7.54 22.25 26.34
N GLU A 478 -8.00 22.14 27.59
CA GLU A 478 -7.22 21.60 28.70
C GLU A 478 -6.85 20.12 28.49
N VAL A 479 -7.77 19.33 27.94
CA VAL A 479 -7.55 17.90 27.63
C VAL A 479 -6.57 17.77 26.44
N ALA A 480 -6.79 18.58 25.41
CA ALA A 480 -5.93 18.59 24.22
C ALA A 480 -4.48 18.98 24.56
N ASP A 481 -4.29 19.98 25.39
CA ASP A 481 -2.96 20.43 25.84
C ASP A 481 -2.18 19.32 26.55
N VAL A 482 -2.82 18.64 27.49
CA VAL A 482 -2.17 17.55 28.22
C VAL A 482 -1.76 16.40 27.30
N ILE A 483 -2.62 16.01 26.36
CA ILE A 483 -2.33 14.92 25.42
C ILE A 483 -1.20 15.33 24.46
N ALA A 484 -1.27 16.52 23.89
CA ALA A 484 -0.25 17.04 22.98
C ALA A 484 1.13 17.10 23.65
N ASN A 485 1.21 17.62 24.87
CA ASN A 485 2.44 17.67 25.66
C ASN A 485 2.99 16.27 25.98
N LYS A 486 2.11 15.33 26.40
CA LYS A 486 2.51 13.95 26.71
C LYS A 486 3.04 13.18 25.50
N LEU A 487 2.48 13.44 24.31
CA LEU A 487 2.90 12.80 23.06
C LEU A 487 4.07 13.54 22.38
N GLY A 488 4.34 14.78 22.77
CA GLY A 488 5.35 15.62 22.14
C GLY A 488 4.92 16.13 20.76
N ILE A 489 3.63 16.43 20.57
CA ILE A 489 3.07 17.03 19.36
C ILE A 489 3.39 18.52 19.32
N ASP A 490 3.70 19.06 18.12
CA ASP A 490 4.20 20.42 17.98
C ASP A 490 3.08 21.47 18.08
N GLU A 491 1.90 21.18 17.50
CA GLU A 491 0.74 22.06 17.54
C GLU A 491 -0.55 21.25 17.75
N TYR A 492 -1.56 21.85 18.37
CA TYR A 492 -2.88 21.24 18.47
C TYR A 492 -3.98 22.29 18.32
N TYR A 493 -5.15 21.85 17.86
CA TYR A 493 -6.37 22.61 17.76
C TYR A 493 -7.49 21.83 18.42
N SER A 494 -8.20 22.50 19.34
CA SER A 494 -9.24 21.93 20.20
C SER A 494 -10.60 22.51 19.87
N GLU A 495 -11.67 21.88 20.42
CA GLU A 495 -13.07 22.32 20.31
C GLU A 495 -13.57 22.43 18.86
N LEU A 496 -13.01 21.59 17.96
CA LEU A 496 -13.33 21.60 16.55
C LEU A 496 -14.57 20.78 16.23
N MET A 497 -15.45 21.34 15.43
CA MET A 497 -16.49 20.59 14.72
C MET A 497 -15.89 19.88 13.48
N PRO A 498 -16.55 18.87 12.91
CA PRO A 498 -16.04 18.18 11.74
C PRO A 498 -15.70 19.09 10.56
N ALA A 499 -16.49 20.13 10.30
CA ALA A 499 -16.22 21.10 9.24
C ALA A 499 -14.95 21.93 9.52
N ASP A 500 -14.71 22.31 10.79
CA ASP A 500 -13.54 23.07 11.18
C ASP A 500 -12.25 22.28 10.96
N LYS A 501 -12.28 20.94 11.15
CA LYS A 501 -11.12 20.07 10.86
C LYS A 501 -10.70 20.18 9.39
N VAL A 502 -11.66 20.19 8.47
CA VAL A 502 -11.39 20.34 7.02
C VAL A 502 -10.73 21.69 6.74
N GLU A 503 -11.27 22.78 7.29
CA GLU A 503 -10.73 24.13 7.11
C GLU A 503 -9.30 24.24 7.67
N HIS A 504 -9.05 23.66 8.84
CA HIS A 504 -7.69 23.63 9.42
C HIS A 504 -6.69 22.87 8.54
N VAL A 505 -7.09 21.71 7.96
CA VAL A 505 -6.25 20.96 7.03
C VAL A 505 -5.99 21.76 5.76
N GLU A 506 -7.00 22.43 5.19
CA GLU A 506 -6.83 23.30 4.03
C GLU A 506 -5.84 24.43 4.31
N ARG A 507 -5.96 25.09 5.45
CA ARG A 507 -5.00 26.14 5.87
C ARG A 507 -3.57 25.59 5.96
N LEU A 508 -3.38 24.41 6.56
CA LEU A 508 -2.07 23.78 6.67
C LEU A 508 -1.53 23.34 5.29
N LEU A 509 -2.40 22.92 4.36
CA LEU A 509 -2.02 22.63 2.98
C LEU A 509 -1.45 23.85 2.25
N HIS A 510 -2.01 25.05 2.50
CA HIS A 510 -1.49 26.29 1.94
C HIS A 510 -0.16 26.75 2.58
N GLN A 511 0.07 26.40 3.84
CA GLN A 511 1.26 26.82 4.59
C GLN A 511 2.46 25.87 4.45
N LYS A 512 2.27 24.66 3.91
CA LYS A 512 3.34 23.66 3.81
C LYS A 512 4.47 24.09 2.86
N PRO A 513 5.71 23.63 3.07
CA PRO A 513 6.83 23.90 2.17
C PRO A 513 6.54 23.43 0.73
N ILE A 514 7.07 24.16 -0.25
CA ILE A 514 6.97 23.79 -1.67
C ILE A 514 7.55 22.39 -1.89
N LYS A 515 6.85 21.55 -2.64
CA LYS A 515 7.20 20.14 -2.94
C LYS A 515 7.10 19.16 -1.75
N SER A 516 6.64 19.60 -0.57
CA SER A 516 6.28 18.70 0.53
C SER A 516 4.82 18.29 0.45
N THR A 517 4.46 17.23 1.19
CA THR A 517 3.08 16.76 1.33
C THR A 517 2.67 16.76 2.78
N LEU A 518 1.36 16.92 2.99
CA LEU A 518 0.69 16.81 4.28
C LEU A 518 -0.09 15.49 4.31
N ALA A 519 0.16 14.69 5.34
CA ALA A 519 -0.62 13.49 5.61
C ALA A 519 -1.62 13.78 6.75
N PHE A 520 -2.88 13.36 6.59
CA PHE A 520 -3.86 13.32 7.66
C PHE A 520 -4.08 11.87 8.10
N VAL A 521 -4.11 11.64 9.40
CA VAL A 521 -4.30 10.32 10.00
C VAL A 521 -5.56 10.34 10.84
N GLY A 522 -6.50 9.45 10.55
CA GLY A 522 -7.79 9.33 11.23
C GLY A 522 -8.31 7.90 11.27
N ASP A 523 -9.38 7.65 12.04
CA ASP A 523 -10.09 6.36 12.09
C ASP A 523 -11.09 6.18 10.94
N GLY A 524 -11.43 7.25 10.25
CA GLY A 524 -12.19 7.30 9.01
C GLY A 524 -13.71 7.30 9.14
N ILE A 525 -14.29 7.05 10.30
CA ILE A 525 -15.75 7.05 10.44
C ILE A 525 -16.29 8.49 10.34
N ASN A 526 -15.67 9.42 11.06
CA ASN A 526 -16.06 10.84 11.08
C ASN A 526 -15.15 11.73 10.23
N ASP A 527 -13.98 11.23 9.87
CA ASP A 527 -12.92 12.01 9.24
C ASP A 527 -12.76 11.75 7.73
N ALA A 528 -13.66 10.98 7.11
CA ALA A 528 -13.60 10.68 5.67
C ALA A 528 -13.47 11.95 4.79
N PRO A 529 -14.17 13.08 5.04
CA PRO A 529 -13.96 14.30 4.26
C PRO A 529 -12.55 14.90 4.44
N VAL A 530 -11.97 14.78 5.63
CA VAL A 530 -10.62 15.29 5.95
C VAL A 530 -9.55 14.40 5.32
N LEU A 531 -9.73 13.06 5.38
CA LEU A 531 -8.87 12.06 4.72
C LEU A 531 -8.79 12.30 3.21
N ALA A 532 -9.93 12.54 2.57
CA ALA A 532 -10.01 12.79 1.13
C ALA A 532 -9.40 14.16 0.74
N ARG A 533 -9.41 15.14 1.64
CA ARG A 533 -8.93 16.51 1.35
C ARG A 533 -7.42 16.68 1.51
N ALA A 534 -6.78 15.89 2.36
CA ALA A 534 -5.34 15.91 2.55
C ALA A 534 -4.58 15.48 1.29
N ASP A 535 -3.28 15.81 1.16
CA ASP A 535 -2.46 15.23 0.08
C ASP A 535 -2.38 13.70 0.21
N ILE A 536 -2.44 13.20 1.44
CA ILE A 536 -2.47 11.77 1.77
C ILE A 536 -3.39 11.57 2.96
N GLY A 537 -4.45 10.81 2.77
CA GLY A 537 -5.27 10.27 3.85
C GLY A 537 -4.73 8.91 4.31
N ILE A 538 -4.49 8.74 5.61
CA ILE A 538 -4.08 7.50 6.25
C ILE A 538 -5.18 7.05 7.21
N ALA A 539 -5.85 5.94 6.90
CA ALA A 539 -6.83 5.34 7.79
C ALA A 539 -6.19 4.36 8.75
N MET A 540 -6.61 4.39 10.01
CA MET A 540 -6.14 3.49 11.06
C MET A 540 -7.22 2.51 11.48
N GLY A 541 -6.83 1.28 11.83
CA GLY A 541 -7.73 0.27 12.38
C GLY A 541 -8.85 -0.15 11.41
N ALA A 542 -8.59 -0.10 10.13
CA ALA A 542 -9.60 -0.17 9.06
C ALA A 542 -10.34 -1.52 8.93
N LEU A 543 -10.03 -2.53 9.75
CA LEU A 543 -10.73 -3.81 9.75
C LEU A 543 -12.23 -3.70 10.12
N GLY A 544 -12.73 -2.51 10.46
CA GLY A 544 -14.12 -2.26 10.84
C GLY A 544 -14.86 -1.16 10.08
N SER A 545 -14.19 -0.37 9.22
CA SER A 545 -14.81 0.79 8.56
C SER A 545 -14.55 0.81 7.05
N ASP A 546 -15.53 0.35 6.27
CA ASP A 546 -15.45 0.35 4.80
C ASP A 546 -15.34 1.80 4.26
N ALA A 547 -16.01 2.78 4.89
CA ALA A 547 -15.92 4.20 4.51
C ALA A 547 -14.52 4.79 4.72
N ALA A 548 -13.81 4.37 5.79
CA ALA A 548 -12.42 4.77 6.02
C ALA A 548 -11.48 4.21 4.96
N ILE A 549 -11.67 2.92 4.64
CA ILE A 549 -10.90 2.25 3.59
C ILE A 549 -11.10 2.98 2.26
N GLU A 550 -12.33 3.33 1.89
CA GLU A 550 -12.63 3.99 0.62
C GLU A 550 -11.99 5.39 0.52
N ALA A 551 -12.12 6.19 1.57
CA ALA A 551 -11.65 7.59 1.59
C ALA A 551 -10.13 7.74 1.69
N ALA A 552 -9.42 6.77 2.27
CA ALA A 552 -7.99 6.87 2.52
C ALA A 552 -7.14 6.40 1.33
N ASN A 553 -5.94 6.96 1.20
CA ASN A 553 -4.94 6.58 0.21
C ASN A 553 -3.98 5.50 0.76
N VAL A 554 -3.85 5.44 2.07
CA VAL A 554 -3.05 4.46 2.82
C VAL A 554 -3.91 3.92 3.95
N VAL A 555 -3.89 2.61 4.12
CA VAL A 555 -4.68 1.92 5.14
C VAL A 555 -3.74 1.12 6.04
N LEU A 556 -3.80 1.39 7.35
CA LEU A 556 -3.12 0.59 8.35
C LEU A 556 -4.10 -0.45 8.87
N MET A 557 -3.79 -1.72 8.65
CA MET A 557 -4.69 -2.84 8.95
C MET A 557 -4.85 -3.07 10.46
N ASP A 558 -3.82 -2.74 11.22
CA ASP A 558 -3.87 -2.71 12.68
C ASP A 558 -3.97 -1.28 13.21
N ASP A 559 -4.26 -1.20 14.49
CA ASP A 559 -4.51 0.08 15.16
C ASP A 559 -3.24 0.68 15.78
N LYS A 560 -2.08 0.59 15.04
CA LYS A 560 -0.76 1.01 15.55
C LYS A 560 -0.20 2.26 14.87
N PRO A 561 -0.18 3.43 15.54
CA PRO A 561 0.44 4.65 15.03
C PRO A 561 1.92 4.49 14.60
N SER A 562 2.65 3.56 15.22
CA SER A 562 4.06 3.31 14.89
C SER A 562 4.29 2.89 13.42
N LYS A 563 3.27 2.33 12.75
CA LYS A 563 3.36 1.95 11.33
C LYS A 563 3.40 3.13 10.36
N ILE A 564 2.97 4.32 10.78
CA ILE A 564 3.04 5.54 9.95
C ILE A 564 4.51 5.86 9.61
N ALA A 565 5.40 5.81 10.59
CA ALA A 565 6.82 6.02 10.35
C ALA A 565 7.43 4.95 9.42
N LYS A 566 6.97 3.70 9.54
CA LYS A 566 7.40 2.60 8.66
C LYS A 566 6.91 2.80 7.23
N SER A 567 5.65 3.22 7.02
CA SER A 567 5.10 3.48 5.68
C SER A 567 5.92 4.55 4.93
N ILE A 568 6.30 5.63 5.63
CA ILE A 568 7.14 6.69 5.07
C ILE A 568 8.55 6.18 4.76
N ALA A 569 9.14 5.38 5.65
CA ALA A 569 10.49 4.82 5.46
C ALA A 569 10.54 3.86 4.25
N ILE A 570 9.53 2.99 4.11
CA ILE A 570 9.39 2.08 2.95
C ILE A 570 9.26 2.90 1.66
N SER A 571 8.41 3.92 1.66
CA SER A 571 8.18 4.77 0.50
C SER A 571 9.47 5.48 0.06
N ARG A 572 10.23 6.07 0.98
CA ARG A 572 11.53 6.70 0.70
C ARG A 572 12.55 5.71 0.16
N ARG A 573 12.60 4.50 0.73
CA ARG A 573 13.50 3.43 0.27
C ARG A 573 13.15 2.97 -1.14
N THR A 574 11.87 2.77 -1.44
CA THR A 574 11.39 2.37 -2.77
C THR A 574 11.78 3.40 -3.83
N ILE A 575 11.54 4.68 -3.57
CA ILE A 575 11.92 5.75 -4.48
C ILE A 575 13.44 5.83 -4.65
N SER A 576 14.21 5.61 -3.58
CA SER A 576 15.67 5.57 -3.66
C SER A 576 16.15 4.43 -4.58
N ILE A 577 15.53 3.24 -4.49
CA ILE A 577 15.83 2.09 -5.36
C ILE A 577 15.47 2.41 -6.81
N ALA A 578 14.26 2.93 -7.07
CA ALA A 578 13.83 3.34 -8.41
C ALA A 578 14.79 4.39 -9.02
N ARG A 579 15.23 5.37 -8.22
CA ARG A 579 16.21 6.37 -8.66
C ARG A 579 17.59 5.76 -8.94
N GLN A 580 18.05 4.80 -8.12
CA GLN A 580 19.30 4.08 -8.36
C GLN A 580 19.25 3.35 -9.70
N ASN A 581 18.15 2.63 -9.98
CA ASN A 581 17.95 1.94 -11.25
C ASN A 581 17.97 2.93 -12.43
N ALA A 582 17.27 4.06 -12.31
CA ALA A 582 17.25 5.07 -13.35
C ALA A 582 18.64 5.64 -13.66
N VAL A 583 19.38 6.04 -12.62
CA VAL A 583 20.74 6.61 -12.78
C VAL A 583 21.70 5.58 -13.37
N PHE A 584 21.63 4.33 -12.90
CA PHE A 584 22.48 3.25 -13.39
C PHE A 584 22.18 2.94 -14.86
N ALA A 585 20.90 2.75 -15.22
CA ALA A 585 20.49 2.46 -16.59
C ALA A 585 20.88 3.59 -17.56
N ILE A 586 20.59 4.84 -17.22
CA ILE A 586 20.96 5.99 -18.04
C ILE A 586 22.49 6.11 -18.18
N GLY A 587 23.23 5.92 -17.08
CA GLY A 587 24.70 6.04 -17.08
C GLY A 587 25.36 5.03 -18.02
N ILE A 588 24.98 3.74 -17.94
CA ILE A 588 25.50 2.70 -18.83
C ILE A 588 25.11 2.98 -20.29
N LYS A 589 23.83 3.37 -20.53
CA LYS A 589 23.37 3.72 -21.88
C LYS A 589 24.20 4.82 -22.52
N VAL A 590 24.41 5.93 -21.83
CA VAL A 590 25.21 7.04 -22.33
C VAL A 590 26.63 6.57 -22.66
N ALA A 591 27.23 5.75 -21.81
CA ALA A 591 28.55 5.18 -22.05
C ALA A 591 28.59 4.31 -23.31
N VAL A 592 27.62 3.39 -23.49
CA VAL A 592 27.55 2.51 -24.66
C VAL A 592 27.23 3.30 -25.93
N LEU A 593 26.35 4.32 -25.88
CA LEU A 593 26.07 5.22 -27.00
C LEU A 593 27.34 5.94 -27.50
N ILE A 594 28.16 6.45 -26.57
CA ILE A 594 29.43 7.08 -26.93
C ILE A 594 30.37 6.05 -27.59
N LEU A 595 30.49 4.85 -27.03
CA LEU A 595 31.33 3.77 -27.58
C LEU A 595 30.86 3.32 -28.98
N SER A 596 29.55 3.25 -29.20
CA SER A 596 28.95 2.92 -30.51
C SER A 596 29.23 3.99 -31.55
N THR A 597 29.12 5.27 -31.18
CA THR A 597 29.40 6.40 -32.09
C THR A 597 30.87 6.43 -32.52
N VAL A 598 31.78 6.11 -31.60
CA VAL A 598 33.23 6.01 -31.89
C VAL A 598 33.54 4.75 -32.70
N GLY A 599 32.63 3.75 -32.73
CA GLY A 599 32.84 2.50 -33.50
C GLY A 599 33.58 1.40 -32.70
N ILE A 600 33.62 1.51 -31.37
CA ILE A 600 34.22 0.51 -30.47
C ILE A 600 33.23 -0.59 -30.10
N ALA A 601 31.96 -0.22 -29.87
CA ALA A 601 30.91 -1.17 -29.50
C ALA A 601 30.27 -1.82 -30.72
N THR A 602 30.16 -3.15 -30.73
CA THR A 602 29.40 -3.92 -31.72
C THR A 602 27.90 -3.97 -31.31
N MET A 603 27.03 -4.33 -32.26
CA MET A 603 25.59 -4.52 -31.98
C MET A 603 25.38 -5.58 -30.87
N GLY A 604 26.11 -6.69 -30.94
CA GLY A 604 26.02 -7.75 -29.92
C GLY A 604 26.44 -7.29 -28.53
N MET A 605 27.53 -6.51 -28.41
CA MET A 605 27.93 -5.91 -27.12
C MET A 605 26.91 -4.93 -26.60
N ALA A 606 26.27 -4.15 -27.46
CA ALA A 606 25.26 -3.17 -27.12
C ALA A 606 24.02 -3.83 -26.50
N VAL A 607 23.49 -4.88 -27.12
CA VAL A 607 22.33 -5.64 -26.60
C VAL A 607 22.67 -6.38 -25.33
N PHE A 608 23.85 -7.01 -25.27
CA PHE A 608 24.29 -7.69 -24.04
C PHE A 608 24.39 -6.74 -22.85
N ALA A 609 24.89 -5.52 -23.07
CA ALA A 609 24.92 -4.49 -22.03
C ALA A 609 23.51 -4.06 -21.60
N ASP A 610 22.59 -3.85 -22.54
CA ASP A 610 21.20 -3.42 -22.24
C ASP A 610 20.43 -4.50 -21.44
N VAL A 611 20.45 -5.75 -21.89
CA VAL A 611 19.83 -6.88 -21.17
C VAL A 611 20.50 -7.09 -19.80
N GLY A 612 21.83 -6.97 -19.70
CA GLY A 612 22.53 -7.07 -18.43
C GLY A 612 22.13 -5.99 -17.43
N VAL A 613 22.01 -4.75 -17.89
CA VAL A 613 21.53 -3.62 -17.07
C VAL A 613 20.09 -3.86 -16.61
N MET A 614 19.21 -4.34 -17.49
CA MET A 614 17.83 -4.66 -17.17
C MET A 614 17.76 -5.73 -16.07
N VAL A 615 18.47 -6.83 -16.19
CA VAL A 615 18.52 -7.90 -15.18
C VAL A 615 19.00 -7.36 -13.82
N LEU A 616 20.08 -6.57 -13.81
CA LEU A 616 20.59 -5.98 -12.57
C LEU A 616 19.60 -5.00 -11.94
N ALA A 617 18.90 -4.19 -12.75
CA ALA A 617 17.90 -3.25 -12.29
C ALA A 617 16.67 -3.97 -11.71
N VAL A 618 16.22 -5.05 -12.32
CA VAL A 618 15.15 -5.92 -11.80
C VAL A 618 15.56 -6.54 -10.47
N LEU A 619 16.76 -7.10 -10.36
CA LEU A 619 17.27 -7.66 -9.11
C LEU A 619 17.40 -6.59 -8.01
N ASN A 620 17.77 -5.36 -8.36
CA ASN A 620 17.80 -4.26 -7.40
C ASN A 620 16.38 -3.85 -6.95
N ALA A 621 15.40 -3.86 -7.87
CA ALA A 621 14.00 -3.55 -7.57
C ALA A 621 13.39 -4.51 -6.53
N THR A 622 13.70 -5.82 -6.61
CA THR A 622 13.20 -6.82 -5.65
C THR A 622 13.67 -6.57 -4.21
N ARG A 623 14.69 -5.73 -3.98
CA ARG A 623 15.12 -5.31 -2.63
C ARG A 623 14.04 -4.47 -1.91
N ALA A 624 13.11 -3.88 -2.66
CA ALA A 624 11.99 -3.13 -2.08
C ALA A 624 10.99 -4.03 -1.36
N LEU A 625 10.87 -5.32 -1.72
CA LEU A 625 10.05 -6.31 -1.02
C LEU A 625 10.53 -6.57 0.43
N ARG A 626 11.82 -6.44 0.70
CA ARG A 626 12.39 -6.73 2.02
C ARG A 626 12.19 -5.53 2.95
N VAL A 627 11.17 -5.57 3.77
CA VAL A 627 10.96 -4.62 4.86
C VAL A 627 11.78 -5.07 6.08
N LYS A 628 12.69 -4.19 6.53
CA LYS A 628 13.44 -4.41 7.79
C LYS A 628 12.70 -3.77 8.96
#